data_a8d28ad770b3ae56c4c48e2cac25822e
#
_entry.id   a8d28ad770b3ae56c4c48e2cac25822e
#
_cell.length_a   1.000
_cell.length_b   1.000
_cell.length_c   1.000
_cell.angle_alpha   90.00
_cell.angle_beta   90.00
_cell.angle_gamma   90.00
#
_symmetry.space_group_name_H-M   'P 1'
#
loop_
_entity.id
_entity.type
_entity.pdbx_description
1 polymer ?
#
loop_
_entity_poly.entity_id
_entity_poly.type
_entity_poly.pdbx_seq_one_letter_code
_entity_poly.pdbx_strand_id
1 'polypeptide(L)'
;RAILAQLGPDGRLLALDRDPEAIAAGMQLQAADHRFSIRQSGFSRLHEVLAEHGCLGRVHGILLDIGVSSPQLDDPARGFSFRADGPLDMRMDPGSGQSAADWINAAGEKEIATVLWRYGEERASRRIAQAICTARSTEPVVRTGQLAGIIAGVVRGEPGRHAATRSFQAIRIYIN
;
A
#
# COMPACT_ATOMS: atom_id res chain seq x y z
N ARG A 1 19.28 5.91 -6.57
CA ARG A 1 20.43 6.40 -7.35
C ARG A 1 21.00 7.71 -6.78
N ALA A 2 20.15 8.71 -6.44
CA ALA A 2 20.61 9.99 -5.92
C ALA A 2 21.45 9.83 -4.64
N ILE A 3 21.04 8.99 -3.69
CA ILE A 3 21.80 8.71 -2.46
C ILE A 3 23.16 8.08 -2.81
N LEU A 4 23.20 7.08 -3.67
CA LEU A 4 24.44 6.41 -4.08
C LEU A 4 25.45 7.37 -4.73
N ALA A 5 24.95 8.38 -5.45
CA ALA A 5 25.81 9.40 -6.06
C ALA A 5 26.49 10.32 -5.03
N GLN A 6 25.95 10.40 -3.81
CA GLN A 6 26.50 11.18 -2.70
C GLN A 6 27.38 10.35 -1.76
N LEU A 7 27.33 9.02 -1.85
CA LEU A 7 28.15 8.15 -1.02
C LEU A 7 29.57 8.02 -1.59
N GLY A 8 30.56 8.04 -0.68
CA GLY A 8 31.94 7.69 -1.00
C GLY A 8 32.08 6.19 -1.39
N PRO A 9 33.29 5.76 -1.76
CA PRO A 9 33.55 4.40 -2.22
C PRO A 9 33.23 3.33 -1.17
N ASP A 10 33.38 3.64 0.09
CA ASP A 10 33.12 2.74 1.22
C ASP A 10 31.70 2.85 1.78
N GLY A 11 30.91 3.81 1.27
CA GLY A 11 29.52 3.99 1.66
C GLY A 11 28.66 2.80 1.22
N ARG A 12 27.67 2.46 2.02
CA ARG A 12 26.72 1.37 1.72
C ARG A 12 25.29 1.88 1.85
N LEU A 13 24.43 1.41 0.96
CA LEU A 13 23.00 1.69 0.99
C LEU A 13 22.22 0.36 1.01
N LEU A 14 21.56 0.09 2.12
CA LEU A 14 20.63 -1.02 2.27
C LEU A 14 19.21 -0.50 2.10
N ALA A 15 18.48 -1.03 1.12
CA ALA A 15 17.07 -0.72 0.87
C ALA A 15 16.16 -1.90 1.28
N LEU A 16 14.99 -1.57 1.76
CA LEU A 16 13.92 -2.53 2.03
C LEU A 16 12.67 -2.11 1.25
N ASP A 17 12.03 -3.07 0.63
CA ASP A 17 10.71 -2.90 0.03
C ASP A 17 9.89 -4.18 0.22
N ARG A 18 8.57 -4.08 0.25
CA ARG A 18 7.67 -5.24 0.29
C ARG A 18 7.27 -5.71 -1.10
N ASP A 19 7.26 -4.78 -2.07
CA ASP A 19 6.77 -5.03 -3.43
C ASP A 19 7.79 -5.83 -4.25
N PRO A 20 7.43 -7.05 -4.72
CA PRO A 20 8.32 -7.85 -5.57
C PRO A 20 8.81 -7.13 -6.83
N GLU A 21 8.00 -6.22 -7.39
CA GLU A 21 8.41 -5.45 -8.57
C GLU A 21 9.50 -4.43 -8.23
N ALA A 22 9.38 -3.75 -7.08
CA ALA A 22 10.42 -2.87 -6.58
C ALA A 22 11.70 -3.64 -6.27
N ILE A 23 11.58 -4.86 -5.70
CA ILE A 23 12.72 -5.75 -5.48
C ILE A 23 13.40 -6.13 -6.80
N ALA A 24 12.64 -6.54 -7.81
CA ALA A 24 13.20 -6.88 -9.12
C ALA A 24 13.98 -5.72 -9.75
N ALA A 25 13.42 -4.50 -9.69
CA ALA A 25 14.10 -3.29 -10.16
C ALA A 25 15.35 -2.97 -9.33
N GLY A 26 15.28 -3.16 -8.02
CA GLY A 26 16.40 -2.96 -7.09
C GLY A 26 17.54 -3.94 -7.29
N MET A 27 17.24 -5.21 -7.61
CA MET A 27 18.26 -6.23 -7.92
C MET A 27 19.10 -5.86 -9.14
N GLN A 28 18.51 -5.22 -10.16
CA GLN A 28 19.27 -4.71 -11.31
C GLN A 28 20.27 -3.61 -10.86
N LEU A 29 19.86 -2.73 -9.95
CA LEU A 29 20.76 -1.71 -9.40
C LEU A 29 21.86 -2.35 -8.53
N GLN A 30 21.53 -3.35 -7.73
CA GLN A 30 22.50 -4.11 -6.92
C GLN A 30 23.57 -4.79 -7.78
N ALA A 31 23.20 -5.33 -8.94
CA ALA A 31 24.15 -5.91 -9.88
C ALA A 31 25.09 -4.86 -10.52
N ALA A 32 24.63 -3.61 -10.64
CA ALA A 32 25.38 -2.51 -11.24
C ALA A 32 26.25 -1.73 -10.23
N ASP A 33 25.90 -1.71 -8.93
CA ASP A 33 26.63 -0.96 -7.89
C ASP A 33 26.72 -1.80 -6.61
N HIS A 34 27.92 -2.28 -6.30
CA HIS A 34 28.20 -3.14 -5.14
C HIS A 34 27.97 -2.46 -3.79
N ARG A 35 27.81 -1.14 -3.76
CA ARG A 35 27.50 -0.37 -2.55
C ARG A 35 26.02 -0.44 -2.20
N PHE A 36 25.18 -0.90 -3.14
CA PHE A 36 23.74 -1.04 -2.96
C PHE A 36 23.34 -2.49 -2.69
N SER A 37 22.45 -2.68 -1.75
CA SER A 37 21.74 -3.94 -1.51
C SER A 37 20.27 -3.69 -1.25
N ILE A 38 19.42 -4.65 -1.65
CA ILE A 38 17.99 -4.58 -1.43
C ILE A 38 17.48 -5.90 -0.84
N ARG A 39 16.47 -5.80 0.05
CA ARG A 39 15.80 -6.94 0.67
C ARG A 39 14.30 -6.79 0.59
N GLN A 40 13.61 -7.87 0.27
CA GLN A 40 12.15 -7.92 0.39
C GLN A 40 11.79 -8.05 1.86
N SER A 41 11.34 -6.97 2.45
CA SER A 41 10.95 -6.91 3.86
C SER A 41 10.11 -5.67 4.15
N GLY A 42 9.20 -5.78 5.10
CA GLY A 42 8.57 -4.61 5.70
C GLY A 42 9.55 -3.84 6.60
N PHE A 43 9.40 -2.52 6.68
CA PHE A 43 10.25 -1.67 7.53
C PHE A 43 10.13 -1.99 9.03
N SER A 44 9.05 -2.63 9.46
CA SER A 44 8.90 -3.14 10.85
C SER A 44 9.96 -4.16 11.23
N ARG A 45 10.57 -4.84 10.25
CA ARG A 45 11.66 -5.80 10.44
C ARG A 45 13.05 -5.19 10.22
N LEU A 46 13.17 -3.87 10.18
CA LEU A 46 14.44 -3.18 9.94
C LEU A 46 15.53 -3.63 10.92
N HIS A 47 15.21 -3.78 12.21
CA HIS A 47 16.16 -4.24 13.22
C HIS A 47 16.73 -5.62 12.88
N GLU A 48 15.88 -6.57 12.51
CA GLU A 48 16.29 -7.94 12.14
C GLU A 48 17.19 -7.92 10.89
N VAL A 49 16.77 -7.17 9.87
CA VAL A 49 17.55 -7.06 8.64
C VAL A 49 18.92 -6.41 8.87
N LEU A 50 19.01 -5.40 9.73
CA LEU A 50 20.29 -4.78 10.10
C LEU A 50 21.18 -5.73 10.89
N ALA A 51 20.61 -6.57 11.77
CA ALA A 51 21.35 -7.59 12.49
C ALA A 51 21.94 -8.63 11.54
N GLU A 52 21.15 -9.16 10.61
CA GLU A 52 21.58 -10.12 9.59
C GLU A 52 22.72 -9.58 8.72
N HIS A 53 22.74 -8.26 8.48
CA HIS A 53 23.78 -7.59 7.70
C HIS A 53 24.97 -7.10 8.54
N GLY A 54 24.99 -7.35 9.85
CA GLY A 54 26.06 -6.87 10.75
C GLY A 54 26.13 -5.34 10.84
N CYS A 55 25.02 -4.65 10.62
CA CYS A 55 24.95 -3.19 10.57
C CYS A 55 24.33 -2.53 11.80
N LEU A 56 23.91 -3.31 12.82
CA LEU A 56 23.37 -2.76 14.06
C LEU A 56 24.38 -1.82 14.73
N GLY A 57 23.91 -0.63 15.15
CA GLY A 57 24.74 0.40 15.76
C GLY A 57 25.70 1.09 14.79
N ARG A 58 25.65 0.81 13.49
CA ARG A 58 26.56 1.34 12.46
C ARG A 58 25.83 2.10 11.34
N VAL A 59 24.56 2.39 11.52
CA VAL A 59 23.73 3.13 10.54
C VAL A 59 23.90 4.62 10.80
N HIS A 60 24.30 5.38 9.77
CA HIS A 60 24.49 6.83 9.86
C HIS A 60 23.22 7.63 9.54
N GLY A 61 22.27 7.02 8.85
CA GLY A 61 21.00 7.66 8.51
C GLY A 61 19.96 6.66 8.04
N ILE A 62 18.69 6.99 8.27
CA ILE A 62 17.53 6.21 7.81
C ILE A 62 16.63 7.17 7.05
N LEU A 63 16.23 6.78 5.83
CA LEU A 63 15.23 7.48 5.04
C LEU A 63 14.01 6.56 4.91
N LEU A 64 12.85 7.07 5.29
CA LEU A 64 11.57 6.40 5.12
C LEU A 64 10.75 7.12 4.04
N ASP A 65 10.49 6.43 2.94
CA ASP A 65 9.58 6.87 1.88
C ASP A 65 8.34 5.97 1.96
N ILE A 66 7.35 6.43 2.74
CA ILE A 66 6.18 5.63 3.10
C ILE A 66 5.01 6.07 2.22
N GLY A 67 4.51 5.16 1.40
CA GLY A 67 3.37 5.43 0.53
C GLY A 67 3.22 4.39 -0.57
N VAL A 68 2.45 4.75 -1.60
CA VAL A 68 2.25 3.95 -2.80
C VAL A 68 3.04 4.55 -3.96
N SER A 69 3.65 3.71 -4.77
CA SER A 69 4.40 4.14 -5.95
C SER A 69 3.47 4.43 -7.16
N SER A 70 3.96 5.24 -8.11
CA SER A 70 3.21 5.46 -9.37
C SER A 70 2.91 4.15 -10.11
N PRO A 71 3.85 3.21 -10.30
CA PRO A 71 3.53 1.92 -10.92
C PRO A 71 2.37 1.17 -10.24
N GLN A 72 2.30 1.18 -8.90
CA GLN A 72 1.19 0.54 -8.17
C GLN A 72 -0.16 1.22 -8.45
N LEU A 73 -0.17 2.55 -8.62
CA LEU A 73 -1.40 3.30 -8.92
C LEU A 73 -1.82 3.20 -10.38
N ASP A 74 -0.87 3.06 -11.28
CA ASP A 74 -1.09 3.08 -12.74
C ASP A 74 -1.45 1.68 -13.28
N ASP A 75 -1.10 0.61 -12.58
CA ASP A 75 -1.48 -0.76 -12.95
C ASP A 75 -2.84 -1.14 -12.33
N PRO A 76 -3.91 -1.27 -13.15
CA PRO A 76 -5.22 -1.68 -12.65
C PRO A 76 -5.24 -3.07 -12.00
N ALA A 77 -4.34 -3.97 -12.42
CA ALA A 77 -4.28 -5.32 -11.89
C ALA A 77 -3.84 -5.36 -10.42
N ARG A 78 -3.15 -4.33 -9.93
CA ARG A 78 -2.74 -4.17 -8.54
C ARG A 78 -3.87 -3.68 -7.62
N GLY A 79 -4.94 -3.09 -8.16
CA GLY A 79 -6.12 -2.65 -7.40
C GLY A 79 -5.94 -1.44 -6.49
N PHE A 80 -4.83 -0.72 -6.54
CA PHE A 80 -4.56 0.45 -5.69
C PHE A 80 -5.39 1.68 -6.07
N SER A 81 -5.88 1.73 -7.31
CA SER A 81 -6.59 2.88 -7.87
C SER A 81 -7.98 2.45 -8.39
N PHE A 82 -8.89 3.39 -8.44
CA PHE A 82 -10.21 3.26 -9.08
C PHE A 82 -10.31 4.04 -10.41
N ARG A 83 -9.20 4.61 -10.91
CA ARG A 83 -9.16 5.32 -12.20
C ARG A 83 -9.44 4.38 -13.36
N ALA A 84 -8.94 3.18 -13.27
CA ALA A 84 -9.28 2.06 -14.13
C ALA A 84 -9.78 0.91 -13.24
N ASP A 85 -10.77 0.17 -13.74
CA ASP A 85 -11.35 -0.93 -12.99
C ASP A 85 -10.44 -2.16 -13.03
N GLY A 86 -10.18 -2.75 -11.86
CA GLY A 86 -9.34 -3.91 -11.69
C GLY A 86 -9.74 -4.75 -10.47
N PRO A 87 -9.02 -5.87 -10.20
CA PRO A 87 -9.20 -6.64 -8.98
C PRO A 87 -9.01 -5.75 -7.75
N LEU A 88 -9.79 -5.93 -6.70
CA LEU A 88 -9.67 -5.19 -5.45
C LEU A 88 -8.62 -5.85 -4.55
N ASP A 89 -7.33 -5.77 -4.94
CA ASP A 89 -6.23 -6.42 -4.19
C ASP A 89 -5.57 -5.47 -3.18
N MET A 90 -4.92 -4.41 -3.63
CA MET A 90 -4.22 -3.38 -2.84
C MET A 90 -3.01 -3.86 -2.02
N ARG A 91 -2.57 -5.11 -2.13
CA ARG A 91 -1.36 -5.59 -1.44
C ARG A 91 -0.11 -5.11 -2.15
N MET A 92 0.86 -4.61 -1.41
CA MET A 92 2.20 -4.33 -1.95
C MET A 92 2.92 -5.63 -2.30
N ASP A 93 2.76 -6.67 -1.47
CA ASP A 93 3.20 -8.04 -1.75
C ASP A 93 1.98 -8.94 -2.02
N PRO A 94 1.64 -9.21 -3.30
CA PRO A 94 0.51 -10.08 -3.63
C PRO A 94 0.65 -11.52 -3.14
N GLY A 95 1.89 -11.96 -2.82
CA GLY A 95 2.17 -13.30 -2.30
C GLY A 95 1.85 -13.48 -0.83
N SER A 96 1.56 -12.39 -0.10
CA SER A 96 1.36 -12.45 1.35
C SER A 96 0.16 -11.61 1.82
N GLY A 97 -0.36 -11.96 2.98
CA GLY A 97 -1.42 -11.21 3.63
C GLY A 97 -2.79 -11.36 2.95
N GLN A 98 -3.74 -10.55 3.40
CA GLN A 98 -5.13 -10.52 2.96
C GLN A 98 -5.33 -9.41 1.93
N SER A 99 -6.01 -9.70 0.81
CA SER A 99 -6.38 -8.67 -0.15
C SER A 99 -7.45 -7.72 0.41
N ALA A 100 -7.60 -6.54 -0.22
CA ALA A 100 -8.67 -5.63 0.13
C ALA A 100 -10.05 -6.24 -0.12
N ALA A 101 -10.21 -7.08 -1.16
CA ALA A 101 -11.44 -7.81 -1.41
C ALA A 101 -11.75 -8.81 -0.29
N ASP A 102 -10.78 -9.64 0.11
CA ASP A 102 -10.98 -10.61 1.19
C ASP A 102 -11.37 -9.90 2.50
N TRP A 103 -10.65 -8.84 2.82
CA TRP A 103 -10.93 -8.08 4.03
C TRP A 103 -12.31 -7.43 3.98
N ILE A 104 -12.67 -6.70 2.92
CA ILE A 104 -13.92 -5.94 2.86
C ILE A 104 -15.15 -6.84 2.84
N ASN A 105 -15.01 -8.07 2.32
CA ASN A 105 -16.09 -9.05 2.32
C ASN A 105 -16.23 -9.79 3.65
N ALA A 106 -15.18 -9.85 4.51
CA ALA A 106 -15.20 -10.55 5.79
C ALA A 106 -15.39 -9.62 7.00
N ALA A 107 -14.79 -8.42 6.96
CA ALA A 107 -14.75 -7.49 8.10
C ALA A 107 -16.13 -7.03 8.57
N GLY A 108 -16.29 -6.82 9.87
CA GLY A 108 -17.52 -6.26 10.43
C GLY A 108 -17.74 -4.80 10.08
N GLU A 109 -18.99 -4.34 10.03
CA GLU A 109 -19.34 -2.95 9.71
C GLU A 109 -18.58 -1.92 10.59
N LYS A 110 -18.50 -2.19 11.91
CA LYS A 110 -17.77 -1.31 12.84
C LYS A 110 -16.28 -1.24 12.54
N GLU A 111 -15.69 -2.35 12.12
CA GLU A 111 -14.28 -2.42 11.74
C GLU A 111 -14.01 -1.61 10.49
N ILE A 112 -14.81 -1.82 9.44
CA ILE A 112 -14.72 -1.04 8.20
C ILE A 112 -14.85 0.46 8.50
N ALA A 113 -15.86 0.87 9.27
CA ALA A 113 -16.05 2.26 9.65
C ALA A 113 -14.84 2.83 10.41
N THR A 114 -14.24 2.04 11.31
CA THR A 114 -13.05 2.44 12.07
C THR A 114 -11.84 2.65 11.18
N VAL A 115 -11.59 1.74 10.25
CA VAL A 115 -10.50 1.85 9.27
C VAL A 115 -10.65 3.09 8.41
N LEU A 116 -11.85 3.30 7.83
CA LEU A 116 -12.14 4.45 6.99
C LEU A 116 -11.98 5.79 7.74
N TRP A 117 -12.39 5.84 9.00
CA TRP A 117 -12.21 7.01 9.85
C TRP A 117 -10.74 7.24 10.21
N ARG A 118 -10.09 6.22 10.74
CA ARG A 118 -8.75 6.34 11.33
C ARG A 118 -7.67 6.65 10.29
N TYR A 119 -7.73 6.01 9.13
CA TYR A 119 -6.68 6.09 8.10
C TYR A 119 -7.06 6.98 6.91
N GLY A 120 -8.34 7.28 6.73
CA GLY A 120 -8.82 8.11 5.62
C GLY A 120 -9.44 9.43 6.07
N GLU A 121 -9.63 9.64 7.38
CA GLU A 121 -10.37 10.78 7.91
C GLU A 121 -11.77 10.93 7.26
N GLU A 122 -12.37 9.78 6.88
CA GLU A 122 -13.63 9.75 6.15
C GLU A 122 -14.81 9.99 7.10
N ARG A 123 -15.38 11.18 7.03
CA ARG A 123 -16.48 11.61 7.93
C ARG A 123 -17.74 10.77 7.77
N ALA A 124 -17.99 10.25 6.57
CA ALA A 124 -19.14 9.39 6.28
C ALA A 124 -18.84 7.90 6.53
N SER A 125 -17.74 7.56 7.22
CA SER A 125 -17.22 6.19 7.40
C SER A 125 -18.29 5.15 7.77
N ARG A 126 -19.20 5.50 8.71
CA ARG A 126 -20.30 4.59 9.15
C ARG A 126 -21.30 4.32 8.02
N ARG A 127 -21.69 5.36 7.28
CA ARG A 127 -22.63 5.22 6.16
C ARG A 127 -22.03 4.42 5.02
N ILE A 128 -20.75 4.64 4.73
CA ILE A 128 -20.01 3.88 3.72
C ILE A 128 -19.88 2.42 4.14
N ALA A 129 -19.50 2.14 5.39
CA ALA A 129 -19.38 0.80 5.92
C ALA A 129 -20.72 0.03 5.83
N GLN A 130 -21.83 0.67 6.22
CA GLN A 130 -23.16 0.11 6.08
C GLN A 130 -23.50 -0.22 4.61
N ALA A 131 -23.23 0.71 3.67
CA ALA A 131 -23.47 0.50 2.25
C ALA A 131 -22.66 -0.65 1.69
N ILE A 132 -21.39 -0.77 2.09
CA ILE A 132 -20.52 -1.90 1.71
C ILE A 132 -21.11 -3.22 2.23
N CYS A 133 -21.49 -3.28 3.52
CA CYS A 133 -22.09 -4.48 4.12
C CYS A 133 -23.40 -4.86 3.45
N THR A 134 -24.22 -3.89 3.08
CA THR A 134 -25.46 -4.12 2.32
C THR A 134 -25.16 -4.66 0.92
N ALA A 135 -24.24 -4.05 0.19
CA ALA A 135 -23.89 -4.47 -1.17
C ALA A 135 -23.32 -5.90 -1.19
N ARG A 136 -22.36 -6.21 -0.31
CA ARG A 136 -21.70 -7.51 -0.26
C ARG A 136 -22.64 -8.65 0.17
N SER A 137 -23.77 -8.36 0.82
CA SER A 137 -24.77 -9.38 1.17
C SER A 137 -25.51 -9.92 -0.07
N THR A 138 -25.48 -9.19 -1.17
CA THR A 138 -26.07 -9.59 -2.45
C THR A 138 -25.01 -10.17 -3.39
N GLU A 139 -23.86 -9.49 -3.50
CA GLU A 139 -22.75 -9.87 -4.37
C GLU A 139 -21.42 -9.45 -3.75
N PRO A 140 -20.40 -10.33 -3.68
CA PRO A 140 -19.09 -9.96 -3.18
C PRO A 140 -18.47 -8.75 -3.91
N VAL A 141 -17.86 -7.86 -3.16
CA VAL A 141 -17.16 -6.69 -3.70
C VAL A 141 -15.73 -7.11 -4.04
N VAL A 142 -15.44 -7.35 -5.31
CA VAL A 142 -14.15 -7.90 -5.77
C VAL A 142 -13.42 -7.00 -6.76
N ARG A 143 -14.03 -5.86 -7.14
CA ARG A 143 -13.44 -4.94 -8.12
C ARG A 143 -13.39 -3.52 -7.56
N THR A 144 -12.38 -2.77 -8.01
CA THR A 144 -12.18 -1.38 -7.61
C THR A 144 -13.33 -0.47 -8.02
N GLY A 145 -13.89 -0.69 -9.21
CA GLY A 145 -15.04 0.06 -9.72
C GLY A 145 -16.32 -0.19 -8.90
N GLN A 146 -16.56 -1.44 -8.47
CA GLN A 146 -17.69 -1.76 -7.59
C GLN A 146 -17.59 -0.98 -6.27
N LEU A 147 -16.43 -1.05 -5.60
CA LEU A 147 -16.21 -0.34 -4.34
C LEU A 147 -16.36 1.18 -4.52
N ALA A 148 -15.76 1.74 -5.57
CA ALA A 148 -15.86 3.18 -5.85
C ALA A 148 -17.31 3.62 -6.11
N GLY A 149 -18.08 2.81 -6.83
CA GLY A 149 -19.51 3.04 -7.09
C GLY A 149 -20.36 3.02 -5.81
N ILE A 150 -20.14 2.04 -4.92
CA ILE A 150 -20.82 1.95 -3.62
C ILE A 150 -20.55 3.23 -2.80
N ILE A 151 -19.30 3.66 -2.72
CA ILE A 151 -18.90 4.86 -1.98
C ILE A 151 -19.54 6.12 -2.59
N ALA A 152 -19.50 6.28 -3.92
CA ALA A 152 -20.07 7.42 -4.61
C ALA A 152 -21.60 7.52 -4.45
N GLY A 153 -22.28 6.40 -4.27
CA GLY A 153 -23.72 6.35 -3.95
C GLY A 153 -24.06 6.90 -2.55
N VAL A 154 -23.07 6.95 -1.65
CA VAL A 154 -23.27 7.42 -0.25
C VAL A 154 -22.75 8.83 -0.05
N VAL A 155 -21.65 9.19 -0.69
CA VAL A 155 -20.92 10.45 -0.46
C VAL A 155 -20.75 11.20 -1.77
N ARG A 156 -21.00 12.51 -1.74
CA ARG A 156 -20.62 13.38 -2.85
C ARG A 156 -19.14 13.70 -2.78
N GLY A 157 -18.44 13.66 -3.92
CA GLY A 157 -17.06 14.12 -4.02
C GLY A 157 -16.94 15.63 -3.71
N GLU A 158 -15.81 16.04 -3.23
CA GLU A 158 -15.44 17.45 -3.10
C GLU A 158 -14.94 17.97 -4.46
N PRO A 159 -15.01 19.28 -4.76
CA PRO A 159 -14.43 19.83 -5.98
C PRO A 159 -12.98 19.38 -6.17
N GLY A 160 -12.69 18.75 -7.31
CA GLY A 160 -11.35 18.21 -7.62
C GLY A 160 -10.97 16.90 -6.94
N ARG A 161 -11.85 16.32 -6.09
CA ARG A 161 -11.57 15.06 -5.37
C ARG A 161 -12.74 14.08 -5.50
N HIS A 162 -12.46 12.89 -6.02
CA HIS A 162 -13.48 11.85 -6.12
C HIS A 162 -13.89 11.34 -4.72
N ALA A 163 -15.18 10.99 -4.56
CA ALA A 163 -15.76 10.52 -3.29
C ALA A 163 -14.98 9.34 -2.66
N ALA A 164 -14.48 8.41 -3.47
CA ALA A 164 -13.76 7.23 -3.00
C ALA A 164 -12.32 7.48 -2.56
N THR A 165 -11.75 8.66 -2.79
CA THR A 165 -10.31 8.92 -2.57
C THR A 165 -9.86 8.61 -1.15
N ARG A 166 -10.58 9.11 -0.13
CA ARG A 166 -10.24 8.91 1.29
C ARG A 166 -10.39 7.45 1.70
N SER A 167 -11.45 6.80 1.22
CA SER A 167 -11.72 5.40 1.53
C SER A 167 -10.67 4.47 0.92
N PHE A 168 -10.27 4.70 -0.34
CA PHE A 168 -9.18 3.94 -0.97
C PHE A 168 -7.85 4.16 -0.26
N GLN A 169 -7.53 5.39 0.14
CA GLN A 169 -6.36 5.69 0.96
C GLN A 169 -6.38 4.90 2.27
N ALA A 170 -7.50 4.92 2.99
CA ALA A 170 -7.65 4.20 4.26
C ALA A 170 -7.42 2.69 4.11
N ILE A 171 -8.01 2.09 3.08
CA ILE A 171 -7.90 0.65 2.83
C ILE A 171 -6.46 0.29 2.46
N ARG A 172 -5.82 1.05 1.57
CA ARG A 172 -4.40 0.84 1.21
C ARG A 172 -3.47 0.85 2.44
N ILE A 173 -3.68 1.80 3.35
CA ILE A 173 -2.89 1.89 4.60
C ILE A 173 -3.15 0.70 5.50
N TYR A 174 -4.39 0.26 5.58
CA TYR A 174 -4.77 -0.85 6.45
C TYR A 174 -4.26 -2.22 5.95
N ILE A 175 -4.27 -2.43 4.64
CA ILE A 175 -3.83 -3.70 4.02
C ILE A 175 -2.30 -3.85 4.07
N ASN A 176 -1.53 -2.76 4.14
CA ASN A 176 -0.07 -2.77 4.04
C ASN A 176 0.63 -2.30 5.31
#